data_6f84e8f2425f48021eea897cedb592e3
#
_entry.id   6f84e8f2425f48021eea897cedb592e3
#
_cell.length_a   1.000
_cell.length_b   1.000
_cell.length_c   1.000
_cell.angle_alpha   90.00
_cell.angle_beta   90.00
_cell.angle_gamma   90.00
#
_symmetry.space_group_name_H-M   'P 1'
#
loop_
_entity.id
_entity.type
_entity.pdbx_description
1 polymer ?
#
loop_
_entity_poly.entity_id
_entity_poly.type
_entity_poly.pdbx_seq_one_letter_code
_entity_poly.pdbx_strand_id
1 'polypeptide(L)'
;MKATITVLETRLDAVERSSGQARAEGPRPPAPLLKPARPAAAASASRTLPRQTFGDELTGVARPDTRPPPNDPELKGFLQIPGTETTVKLGGFGKVNAIYDFSPAGNPDKLVTSAIPIGAGGGDNANIDANATRFSFDLRRPSSLGPLRFYLENDFYGGAGTTAFRLRQAHGQVGNLYGGYGYSAFTDSDSFPETLDDEGPGGEILLRLAGLRYIWTFADGATATFAIDDPSSDITLAAGQRAYQPMPDLTLALRLERDWGHLQGGAVVRSIGYAAGADDHSETGYGVSLTGLVKVKGDFVMGSFSYGEGIARYFNDLGGKGYDAVIAPNGDVELLTAYGGYLGYTRHWSPKWRSNLVGGGVVIDRDANLAASAYRSGTYGALNVIWQGSPQFTVGVEALYGRLELQNGLDADVTRLQTSIKYDFVK
;
A
#
# COMPACT_ATOMS: atom_id res chain seq x y z
N MET A 1 8.29 -45.79 22.47
CA MET A 1 6.88 -45.95 22.04
C MET A 1 5.93 -46.35 23.19
N LYS A 2 6.19 -47.36 24.06
CA LYS A 2 5.29 -47.68 25.20
C LYS A 2 5.21 -46.53 26.23
N ALA A 3 6.31 -45.87 26.60
CA ALA A 3 6.29 -44.77 27.56
C ALA A 3 5.50 -43.53 27.11
N THR A 4 5.45 -43.27 25.81
CA THR A 4 4.70 -42.13 25.24
C THR A 4 3.19 -42.35 25.24
N ILE A 5 2.74 -43.60 25.09
CA ILE A 5 1.33 -43.98 25.12
C ILE A 5 0.78 -43.83 26.54
N THR A 6 1.51 -44.27 27.57
CA THR A 6 1.08 -44.14 28.97
C THR A 6 0.95 -42.68 29.43
N VAL A 7 1.77 -41.76 28.91
CA VAL A 7 1.67 -40.32 29.22
C VAL A 7 0.42 -39.70 28.57
N LEU A 8 0.07 -40.14 27.37
CA LEU A 8 -1.14 -39.65 26.66
C LEU A 8 -2.44 -40.18 27.32
N GLU A 9 -2.46 -41.44 27.75
CA GLU A 9 -3.59 -42.00 28.47
C GLU A 9 -3.83 -41.28 29.81
N THR A 10 -2.77 -40.97 30.55
CA THR A 10 -2.88 -40.25 31.84
C THR A 10 -3.37 -38.80 31.66
N ARG A 11 -3.08 -38.16 30.52
CA ARG A 11 -3.62 -36.81 30.17
C ARG A 11 -5.06 -36.87 29.73
N LEU A 12 -5.50 -37.94 29.04
CA LEU A 12 -6.88 -38.08 28.60
C LEU A 12 -7.81 -38.26 29.83
N ASP A 13 -7.42 -39.11 30.78
CA ASP A 13 -8.14 -39.32 32.06
C ASP A 13 -8.22 -38.05 32.93
N ALA A 14 -7.26 -37.14 32.84
CA ALA A 14 -7.29 -35.87 33.56
C ALA A 14 -8.29 -34.88 32.91
N VAL A 15 -8.41 -34.88 31.61
CA VAL A 15 -9.35 -34.03 30.86
C VAL A 15 -10.81 -34.51 31.05
N GLU A 16 -11.04 -35.82 31.07
CA GLU A 16 -12.36 -36.36 31.30
C GLU A 16 -12.87 -36.11 32.71
N ARG A 17 -12.01 -36.15 33.73
CA ARG A 17 -12.36 -35.79 35.12
C ARG A 17 -12.69 -34.30 35.29
N SER A 18 -12.03 -33.39 34.53
CA SER A 18 -12.33 -31.97 34.61
C SER A 18 -13.63 -31.58 33.89
N SER A 19 -14.06 -32.34 32.88
CA SER A 19 -15.34 -32.12 32.18
C SER A 19 -16.55 -32.65 32.89
N GLY A 20 -16.37 -33.62 33.83
CA GLY A 20 -17.45 -34.18 34.64
C GLY A 20 -17.93 -33.31 35.80
N GLN A 21 -17.13 -32.33 36.26
CA GLN A 21 -17.48 -31.46 37.39
C GLN A 21 -18.27 -30.20 37.02
N ALA A 22 -18.44 -29.89 35.74
CA ALA A 22 -19.16 -28.69 35.28
C ALA A 22 -20.68 -28.84 35.11
N ARG A 23 -21.30 -29.92 35.62
CA ARG A 23 -22.70 -30.24 35.35
C ARG A 23 -23.61 -30.28 36.58
N ALA A 24 -23.35 -29.52 37.62
CA ALA A 24 -24.19 -29.46 38.81
C ALA A 24 -24.29 -28.03 39.42
N GLU A 25 -24.78 -27.05 38.66
CA GLU A 25 -25.41 -25.86 39.23
C GLU A 25 -26.64 -25.47 38.40
N GLY A 26 -27.80 -25.51 39.05
CA GLY A 26 -29.10 -25.19 38.49
C GLY A 26 -29.31 -23.68 38.31
N PRO A 27 -30.37 -23.26 37.59
CA PRO A 27 -30.54 -21.85 37.17
C PRO A 27 -30.90 -20.93 38.34
N ARG A 28 -30.20 -19.81 38.47
CA ARG A 28 -30.56 -18.70 39.38
C ARG A 28 -31.75 -17.89 38.84
N PRO A 29 -32.63 -17.40 39.71
CA PRO A 29 -33.75 -16.58 39.30
C PRO A 29 -33.30 -15.19 38.82
N PRO A 30 -34.10 -14.55 37.91
CA PRO A 30 -33.72 -13.25 37.33
C PRO A 30 -33.86 -12.09 38.35
N ALA A 31 -32.92 -11.15 38.27
CA ALA A 31 -32.92 -9.93 39.06
C ALA A 31 -34.03 -8.96 38.60
N PRO A 32 -34.57 -8.12 39.50
CA PRO A 32 -35.68 -7.24 39.18
C PRO A 32 -35.30 -6.11 38.24
N LEU A 33 -36.18 -5.86 37.26
CA LEU A 33 -36.07 -4.80 36.25
C LEU A 33 -36.10 -3.41 36.93
N LEU A 34 -35.05 -2.65 36.79
CA LEU A 34 -35.01 -1.21 37.12
C LEU A 34 -35.78 -0.42 36.06
N LYS A 35 -36.67 0.45 36.51
CA LYS A 35 -37.44 1.37 35.67
C LYS A 35 -36.51 2.35 34.94
N PRO A 36 -36.78 2.71 33.67
CA PRO A 36 -35.96 3.64 32.93
C PRO A 36 -36.07 5.08 33.51
N ALA A 37 -34.92 5.69 33.75
CA ALA A 37 -34.82 7.09 34.11
C ALA A 37 -35.13 7.97 32.88
N ARG A 38 -35.86 9.06 33.12
CA ARG A 38 -36.31 10.07 32.16
C ARG A 38 -35.06 10.75 31.53
N PRO A 39 -34.98 10.94 30.19
CA PRO A 39 -33.81 11.55 29.58
C PRO A 39 -33.73 13.05 29.93
N ALA A 40 -32.60 13.48 30.46
CA ALA A 40 -32.21 14.88 30.53
C ALA A 40 -31.96 15.43 29.14
N ALA A 41 -32.32 16.68 28.91
CA ALA A 41 -32.22 17.37 27.63
C ALA A 41 -30.80 17.26 27.06
N ALA A 42 -30.69 16.68 25.85
CA ALA A 42 -29.46 16.58 25.12
C ALA A 42 -29.00 17.97 24.67
N ALA A 43 -27.87 18.42 25.19
CA ALA A 43 -27.07 19.43 24.53
C ALA A 43 -26.67 18.86 23.18
N SER A 44 -26.92 19.64 22.11
CA SER A 44 -26.51 19.33 20.74
C SER A 44 -24.97 19.22 20.67
N ALA A 45 -24.44 18.06 20.97
CA ALA A 45 -23.10 17.72 20.58
C ALA A 45 -23.14 17.46 19.07
N SER A 46 -22.53 18.34 18.31
CA SER A 46 -22.18 18.13 16.91
C SER A 46 -21.58 16.73 16.80
N ARG A 47 -22.32 15.78 16.22
CA ARG A 47 -21.80 14.47 15.84
C ARG A 47 -20.80 14.71 14.72
N THR A 48 -19.55 14.95 15.06
CA THR A 48 -18.45 14.64 14.15
C THR A 48 -18.53 13.15 13.88
N LEU A 49 -19.05 12.79 12.71
CA LEU A 49 -18.92 11.44 12.18
C LEU A 49 -17.45 11.07 12.28
N PRO A 50 -17.10 9.85 12.73
CA PRO A 50 -15.70 9.40 12.67
C PRO A 50 -15.23 9.62 11.24
N ARG A 51 -14.13 10.35 11.11
CA ARG A 51 -13.51 10.68 9.83
C ARG A 51 -13.04 9.35 9.24
N GLN A 52 -13.84 8.79 8.33
CA GLN A 52 -13.45 7.62 7.56
C GLN A 52 -12.31 8.09 6.65
N THR A 53 -11.13 7.59 6.91
CA THR A 53 -9.96 7.79 6.08
C THR A 53 -10.05 6.76 4.95
N PHE A 54 -10.52 7.18 3.80
CA PHE A 54 -10.82 6.32 2.65
C PHE A 54 -9.63 5.46 2.20
N GLY A 55 -8.40 5.98 2.30
CA GLY A 55 -7.21 5.23 1.96
C GLY A 55 -7.01 3.95 2.77
N ASP A 56 -7.32 4.00 4.07
CA ASP A 56 -7.21 2.82 4.93
C ASP A 56 -8.27 1.74 4.61
N GLU A 57 -9.43 2.16 4.08
CA GLU A 57 -10.51 1.23 3.72
C GLU A 57 -10.36 0.66 2.30
N LEU A 58 -9.89 1.46 1.35
CA LEU A 58 -9.75 1.04 -0.05
C LEU A 58 -8.49 0.23 -0.30
N THR A 59 -7.36 0.65 0.25
CA THR A 59 -6.06 0.01 -0.01
C THR A 59 -5.61 -0.91 1.12
N GLY A 60 -6.22 -0.84 2.31
CA GLY A 60 -5.75 -1.51 3.52
C GLY A 60 -4.38 -1.02 3.98
N VAL A 61 -3.97 0.16 3.55
CA VAL A 61 -2.67 0.76 3.90
C VAL A 61 -2.84 1.60 5.16
N ALA A 62 -2.10 1.26 6.23
CA ALA A 62 -2.04 2.11 7.40
C ALA A 62 -1.10 3.29 7.12
N ARG A 63 -1.63 4.50 7.20
CA ARG A 63 -0.84 5.73 7.19
C ARG A 63 -0.04 5.90 8.47
N PRO A 64 1.05 6.69 8.44
CA PRO A 64 1.53 7.33 9.64
C PRO A 64 0.37 8.10 10.29
N ASP A 65 -0.06 7.70 11.47
CA ASP A 65 -1.15 8.38 12.15
C ASP A 65 -0.62 9.70 12.72
N THR A 66 -0.95 10.81 12.10
CA THR A 66 -0.58 12.16 12.57
C THR A 66 -1.33 12.57 13.82
N ARG A 67 -2.32 11.78 14.25
CA ARG A 67 -3.09 12.02 15.48
C ARG A 67 -2.50 11.23 16.63
N PRO A 68 -2.47 11.77 17.83
CA PRO A 68 -2.18 10.96 19.01
C PRO A 68 -3.12 9.75 19.02
N PRO A 69 -2.63 8.51 19.31
CA PRO A 69 -3.52 7.37 19.51
C PRO A 69 -4.53 7.78 20.56
N PRO A 70 -5.85 7.61 20.31
CA PRO A 70 -6.83 7.91 21.32
C PRO A 70 -6.53 7.06 22.56
N ASN A 71 -6.50 7.69 23.74
CA ASN A 71 -6.49 6.98 25.02
C ASN A 71 -7.84 6.31 25.31
N ASP A 72 -8.62 6.05 24.27
CA ASP A 72 -9.97 5.56 24.36
C ASP A 72 -9.93 4.02 24.35
N PRO A 73 -10.34 3.35 25.44
CA PRO A 73 -10.49 1.89 25.47
C PRO A 73 -11.59 1.39 24.50
N GLU A 74 -12.42 2.26 23.96
CA GLU A 74 -13.41 1.95 22.92
C GLU A 74 -12.84 1.96 21.49
N LEU A 75 -11.51 1.87 21.30
CA LEU A 75 -10.92 1.68 19.98
C LEU A 75 -11.48 0.43 19.31
N LYS A 76 -12.33 0.62 18.33
CA LYS A 76 -13.00 -0.46 17.62
C LYS A 76 -11.98 -1.44 17.03
N GLY A 77 -12.06 -2.70 17.46
CA GLY A 77 -11.16 -3.76 17.00
C GLY A 77 -9.81 -3.85 17.70
N PHE A 78 -9.51 -2.95 18.68
CA PHE A 78 -8.34 -3.11 19.54
C PHE A 78 -8.66 -3.95 20.78
N LEU A 79 -7.72 -4.79 21.15
CA LEU A 79 -7.74 -5.62 22.36
C LEU A 79 -6.64 -5.14 23.30
N GLN A 80 -6.95 -4.90 24.57
CA GLN A 80 -5.93 -4.60 25.57
C GLN A 80 -5.17 -5.86 25.95
N ILE A 81 -3.83 -5.78 25.98
CA ILE A 81 -2.99 -6.88 26.48
C ILE A 81 -3.09 -6.88 28.01
N PRO A 82 -3.57 -7.99 28.64
CA PRO A 82 -3.77 -8.06 30.07
C PRO A 82 -2.51 -7.66 30.88
N GLY A 83 -2.69 -6.84 31.91
CA GLY A 83 -1.60 -6.38 32.78
C GLY A 83 -0.71 -5.30 32.18
N THR A 84 -1.08 -4.74 31.02
CA THR A 84 -0.34 -3.65 30.36
C THR A 84 -1.27 -2.54 29.89
N GLU A 85 -0.71 -1.37 29.53
CA GLU A 85 -1.42 -0.27 28.86
C GLU A 85 -1.38 -0.42 27.33
N THR A 86 -0.85 -1.51 26.81
CA THR A 86 -0.71 -1.75 25.38
C THR A 86 -2.00 -2.31 24.80
N THR A 87 -2.45 -1.73 23.73
CA THR A 87 -3.55 -2.24 22.91
C THR A 87 -3.01 -2.78 21.59
N VAL A 88 -3.62 -3.84 21.06
CA VAL A 88 -3.25 -4.47 19.79
C VAL A 88 -4.49 -4.65 18.92
N LYS A 89 -4.37 -4.33 17.64
CA LYS A 89 -5.32 -4.70 16.61
C LYS A 89 -4.65 -5.67 15.64
N LEU A 90 -5.26 -6.83 15.45
CA LEU A 90 -4.94 -7.74 14.36
C LEU A 90 -5.78 -7.31 13.16
N GLY A 91 -5.15 -7.07 12.03
CA GLY A 91 -5.81 -6.67 10.80
C GLY A 91 -5.39 -7.53 9.62
N GLY A 92 -5.95 -7.22 8.47
CA GLY A 92 -5.62 -7.90 7.24
C GLY A 92 -6.83 -8.57 6.59
N PHE A 93 -6.56 -9.29 5.52
CA PHE A 93 -7.56 -9.97 4.72
C PHE A 93 -6.98 -11.20 4.02
N GLY A 94 -7.82 -12.17 3.71
CA GLY A 94 -7.58 -13.20 2.70
C GLY A 94 -8.12 -12.73 1.36
N LYS A 95 -7.33 -12.80 0.29
CA LYS A 95 -7.75 -12.46 -1.08
C LYS A 95 -7.32 -13.55 -2.05
N VAL A 96 -8.24 -13.97 -2.90
CA VAL A 96 -7.99 -14.91 -3.99
C VAL A 96 -8.37 -14.22 -5.29
N ASN A 97 -7.48 -14.25 -6.27
CA ASN A 97 -7.66 -13.76 -7.61
C ASN A 97 -7.77 -14.93 -8.59
N ALA A 98 -8.70 -14.88 -9.53
CA ALA A 98 -8.74 -15.70 -10.72
C ALA A 98 -8.56 -14.78 -11.93
N ILE A 99 -7.52 -15.01 -12.70
CA ILE A 99 -7.01 -14.12 -13.75
C ILE A 99 -7.02 -14.88 -15.08
N TYR A 100 -7.41 -14.19 -16.15
CA TYR A 100 -7.33 -14.69 -17.51
C TYR A 100 -6.74 -13.60 -18.42
N ASP A 101 -5.58 -13.86 -18.99
CA ASP A 101 -4.90 -13.02 -19.97
C ASP A 101 -5.23 -13.48 -21.37
N PHE A 102 -5.67 -12.57 -22.26
CA PHE A 102 -5.97 -12.87 -23.66
C PHE A 102 -4.74 -12.80 -24.57
N SER A 103 -3.59 -12.41 -24.01
CA SER A 103 -2.27 -12.41 -24.63
C SER A 103 -1.19 -12.42 -23.53
N PRO A 104 0.10 -12.68 -23.83
CA PRO A 104 1.14 -12.72 -22.81
C PRO A 104 1.26 -11.41 -22.02
N ALA A 105 1.07 -11.47 -20.70
CA ALA A 105 1.13 -10.30 -19.80
C ALA A 105 2.51 -10.13 -19.13
N GLY A 106 3.38 -11.13 -19.20
CA GLY A 106 4.71 -11.10 -18.57
C GLY A 106 4.71 -11.34 -17.08
N ASN A 107 3.68 -10.89 -16.35
CA ASN A 107 3.48 -11.16 -14.93
C ASN A 107 2.10 -11.79 -14.71
N PRO A 108 2.02 -13.01 -14.15
CA PRO A 108 0.75 -13.72 -14.02
C PRO A 108 -0.16 -13.16 -12.93
N ASP A 109 0.41 -12.56 -11.88
CA ASP A 109 -0.33 -12.17 -10.67
C ASP A 109 -0.81 -10.72 -10.72
N LYS A 110 -0.12 -9.86 -11.49
CA LYS A 110 -0.34 -8.42 -11.57
C LYS A 110 -0.19 -7.91 -12.99
N LEU A 111 -0.88 -6.85 -13.35
CA LEU A 111 -0.71 -6.19 -14.64
C LEU A 111 0.38 -5.12 -14.57
N VAL A 112 1.63 -5.53 -14.76
CA VAL A 112 2.82 -4.67 -14.79
C VAL A 112 3.12 -4.33 -16.23
N THR A 113 2.88 -3.08 -16.69
CA THR A 113 2.97 -2.75 -18.11
C THR A 113 4.41 -2.88 -18.64
N SER A 114 5.41 -2.58 -17.82
CA SER A 114 6.83 -2.77 -18.16
C SER A 114 7.28 -4.23 -18.25
N ALA A 115 6.45 -5.19 -17.88
CA ALA A 115 6.71 -6.61 -17.99
C ALA A 115 6.09 -7.25 -19.25
N ILE A 116 5.24 -6.53 -19.99
CA ILE A 116 4.58 -7.06 -21.19
C ILE A 116 5.64 -7.42 -22.22
N PRO A 117 5.70 -8.67 -22.70
CA PRO A 117 6.76 -9.11 -23.61
C PRO A 117 6.49 -8.64 -25.04
N ILE A 118 7.45 -7.94 -25.65
CA ILE A 118 7.39 -7.49 -27.02
C ILE A 118 7.74 -8.65 -27.97
N GLY A 119 6.88 -8.89 -28.96
CA GLY A 119 7.09 -9.90 -30.00
C GLY A 119 7.06 -11.35 -29.49
N ALA A 120 6.64 -11.59 -28.27
CA ALA A 120 6.45 -12.95 -27.78
C ALA A 120 5.26 -13.59 -28.49
N GLY A 121 5.49 -14.72 -29.15
CA GLY A 121 4.41 -15.61 -29.54
C GLY A 121 3.82 -16.25 -28.28
N GLY A 122 2.51 -16.38 -28.23
CA GLY A 122 1.85 -17.03 -27.12
C GLY A 122 0.34 -16.84 -27.20
N GLY A 123 -0.37 -17.69 -26.49
CA GLY A 123 -1.83 -17.65 -26.38
C GLY A 123 -2.26 -17.12 -25.02
N ASP A 124 -3.50 -17.41 -24.76
CA ASP A 124 -4.18 -17.10 -23.50
C ASP A 124 -3.51 -17.78 -22.31
N ASN A 125 -3.58 -17.15 -21.16
CA ASN A 125 -3.06 -17.72 -19.90
C ASN A 125 -4.07 -17.55 -18.77
N ALA A 126 -4.23 -18.59 -17.95
CA ALA A 126 -5.05 -18.55 -16.75
C ALA A 126 -4.18 -18.70 -15.50
N ASN A 127 -4.45 -17.92 -14.47
CA ASN A 127 -3.78 -17.97 -13.19
C ASN A 127 -4.79 -17.87 -12.03
N ILE A 128 -4.49 -18.54 -10.93
CA ILE A 128 -5.19 -18.36 -9.66
C ILE A 128 -4.14 -18.17 -8.59
N ASP A 129 -4.21 -17.06 -7.86
CA ASP A 129 -3.28 -16.72 -6.78
C ASP A 129 -4.00 -16.25 -5.52
N ALA A 130 -3.26 -16.23 -4.41
CA ALA A 130 -3.67 -15.67 -3.14
C ALA A 130 -2.58 -14.76 -2.54
N ASN A 131 -1.61 -14.32 -3.36
CA ASN A 131 -0.41 -13.61 -2.94
C ASN A 131 -0.71 -12.24 -2.34
N ALA A 132 -1.87 -11.64 -2.67
CA ALA A 132 -2.34 -10.39 -2.10
C ALA A 132 -2.84 -10.50 -0.65
N THR A 133 -3.05 -11.73 -0.14
CA THR A 133 -3.45 -11.96 1.26
C THR A 133 -2.51 -11.22 2.20
N ARG A 134 -3.07 -10.53 3.19
CA ARG A 134 -2.34 -9.59 4.04
C ARG A 134 -2.62 -9.83 5.51
N PHE A 135 -1.58 -9.65 6.34
CA PHE A 135 -1.70 -9.61 7.80
C PHE A 135 -1.09 -8.32 8.31
N SER A 136 -1.70 -7.74 9.34
CA SER A 136 -1.15 -6.55 9.99
C SER A 136 -1.34 -6.60 11.51
N PHE A 137 -0.42 -5.93 12.21
CA PHE A 137 -0.44 -5.70 13.65
C PHE A 137 -0.29 -4.21 13.90
N ASP A 138 -1.24 -3.60 14.60
CA ASP A 138 -1.16 -2.21 15.07
C ASP A 138 -1.13 -2.24 16.61
N LEU A 139 0.02 -1.93 17.20
CA LEU A 139 0.19 -1.86 18.64
C LEU A 139 0.25 -0.39 19.06
N ARG A 140 -0.51 -0.03 20.09
CA ARG A 140 -0.55 1.34 20.62
C ARG A 140 -0.39 1.33 22.13
N ARG A 141 0.35 2.32 22.65
CA ARG A 141 0.57 2.49 24.07
C ARG A 141 0.77 3.98 24.42
N PRO A 142 0.18 4.50 25.51
CA PRO A 142 0.56 5.80 26.05
C PRO A 142 2.00 5.74 26.62
N SER A 143 2.73 6.85 26.51
CA SER A 143 4.04 7.00 27.14
C SER A 143 4.29 8.45 27.56
N SER A 144 5.35 8.67 28.37
CA SER A 144 5.80 10.01 28.77
C SER A 144 6.31 10.86 27.62
N LEU A 145 6.66 10.25 26.48
CA LEU A 145 7.09 10.93 25.25
C LEU A 145 5.93 11.19 24.28
N GLY A 146 4.72 10.89 24.68
CA GLY A 146 3.53 10.90 23.83
C GLY A 146 3.08 9.49 23.46
N PRO A 147 2.03 9.39 22.63
CA PRO A 147 1.51 8.10 22.19
C PRO A 147 2.54 7.35 21.37
N LEU A 148 2.75 6.07 21.69
CA LEU A 148 3.57 5.14 20.93
C LEU A 148 2.68 4.31 20.02
N ARG A 149 3.10 4.14 18.77
CA ARG A 149 2.52 3.20 17.83
C ARG A 149 3.62 2.34 17.21
N PHE A 150 3.35 1.06 17.04
CA PHE A 150 4.13 0.18 16.18
C PHE A 150 3.17 -0.49 15.19
N TYR A 151 3.52 -0.46 13.91
CA TYR A 151 2.74 -1.08 12.85
C TYR A 151 3.61 -2.04 12.06
N LEU A 152 3.07 -3.24 11.80
CA LEU A 152 3.68 -4.26 10.96
C LEU A 152 2.65 -4.75 9.95
N GLU A 153 3.04 -4.84 8.67
CA GLU A 153 2.21 -5.40 7.59
C GLU A 153 3.06 -6.26 6.65
N ASN A 154 2.49 -7.38 6.22
CA ASN A 154 3.08 -8.25 5.21
C ASN A 154 2.04 -8.73 4.20
N ASP A 155 2.54 -9.16 3.02
CA ASP A 155 1.82 -9.96 2.03
C ASP A 155 2.69 -11.15 1.57
N PHE A 156 2.31 -11.81 0.47
CA PHE A 156 2.99 -13.02 -0.03
C PHE A 156 3.61 -12.86 -1.42
N TYR A 157 3.87 -11.65 -1.88
CA TYR A 157 4.57 -11.36 -3.14
C TYR A 157 6.11 -11.34 -3.00
N GLY A 158 6.70 -12.01 -2.00
CA GLY A 158 8.14 -11.94 -1.69
C GLY A 158 9.06 -12.73 -2.61
N GLY A 159 8.54 -13.58 -3.46
CA GLY A 159 9.34 -14.37 -4.40
C GLY A 159 8.80 -14.29 -5.83
N ALA A 160 9.71 -14.25 -6.81
CA ALA A 160 9.30 -14.31 -8.21
C ALA A 160 8.66 -15.66 -8.54
N GLY A 161 7.37 -15.66 -8.90
CA GLY A 161 6.62 -16.86 -9.27
C GLY A 161 6.35 -17.84 -8.12
N THR A 162 6.52 -17.43 -6.86
CA THR A 162 6.24 -18.24 -5.68
C THR A 162 5.49 -17.44 -4.62
N THR A 163 4.65 -18.13 -3.83
CA THR A 163 4.01 -17.54 -2.65
C THR A 163 5.03 -17.45 -1.51
N ALA A 164 5.63 -16.28 -1.31
CA ALA A 164 6.63 -16.03 -0.28
C ALA A 164 6.33 -14.77 0.51
N PHE A 165 6.65 -14.80 1.81
CA PHE A 165 6.48 -13.65 2.71
C PHE A 165 7.21 -12.42 2.19
N ARG A 166 6.52 -11.26 2.17
CA ARG A 166 7.10 -9.96 1.88
C ARG A 166 6.72 -8.96 2.96
N LEU A 167 7.73 -8.33 3.57
CA LEU A 167 7.50 -7.20 4.45
C LEU A 167 7.00 -6.00 3.62
N ARG A 168 5.85 -5.47 4.00
CA ARG A 168 5.29 -4.26 3.39
C ARG A 168 5.58 -3.02 4.20
N GLN A 169 5.35 -3.10 5.51
CA GLN A 169 5.59 -2.01 6.44
C GLN A 169 6.05 -2.56 7.79
N ALA A 170 7.01 -1.89 8.42
CA ALA A 170 7.43 -2.11 9.79
C ALA A 170 7.96 -0.79 10.35
N HIS A 171 7.12 -0.05 11.09
CA HIS A 171 7.51 1.27 11.58
C HIS A 171 6.98 1.55 12.98
N GLY A 172 7.67 2.45 13.67
CA GLY A 172 7.27 3.03 14.94
C GLY A 172 6.96 4.52 14.81
N GLN A 173 6.05 5.01 15.64
CA GLN A 173 5.74 6.44 15.75
C GLN A 173 5.67 6.86 17.21
N VAL A 174 6.25 8.02 17.53
CA VAL A 174 6.20 8.67 18.84
C VAL A 174 5.81 10.14 18.62
N GLY A 175 4.58 10.49 18.92
CA GLY A 175 4.08 11.83 18.60
C GLY A 175 4.27 12.16 17.11
N ASN A 176 5.06 13.19 16.83
CA ASN A 176 5.34 13.67 15.46
C ASN A 176 6.51 12.94 14.76
N LEU A 177 7.24 12.09 15.49
CA LEU A 177 8.38 11.36 14.95
C LEU A 177 7.94 9.97 14.47
N TYR A 178 8.32 9.62 13.27
CA TYR A 178 8.14 8.31 12.65
C TYR A 178 9.50 7.74 12.23
N GLY A 179 9.68 6.45 12.39
CA GLY A 179 10.88 5.76 11.91
C GLY A 179 10.59 4.32 11.57
N GLY A 180 11.13 3.85 10.45
CA GLY A 180 11.00 2.46 10.01
C GLY A 180 10.84 2.31 8.52
N TYR A 181 10.37 1.13 8.08
CA TYR A 181 10.13 0.77 6.70
C TYR A 181 8.65 0.94 6.35
N GLY A 182 8.35 1.67 5.29
CA GLY A 182 6.98 1.90 4.83
C GLY A 182 6.96 2.75 3.57
N TYR A 183 5.78 3.22 3.16
CA TYR A 183 5.68 4.11 1.99
C TYR A 183 6.49 5.38 2.19
N SER A 184 7.21 5.83 1.15
CA SER A 184 7.85 7.14 1.14
C SER A 184 6.86 8.27 1.46
N ALA A 185 7.34 9.36 2.04
CA ALA A 185 6.51 10.55 2.23
C ALA A 185 6.09 11.19 0.88
N PHE A 186 6.78 10.86 -0.22
CA PHE A 186 6.41 11.26 -1.58
C PHE A 186 5.18 10.52 -2.11
N THR A 187 4.82 9.36 -1.52
CA THR A 187 3.66 8.55 -1.85
C THR A 187 2.41 9.07 -1.13
N ASP A 188 1.29 9.21 -1.84
CA ASP A 188 -0.05 9.45 -1.27
C ASP A 188 -0.95 8.24 -1.53
N SER A 189 -0.88 7.25 -0.64
CA SER A 189 -1.64 6.00 -0.77
C SER A 189 -3.16 6.17 -0.67
N ASP A 190 -3.62 7.33 -0.18
CA ASP A 190 -5.06 7.59 -0.03
C ASP A 190 -5.73 8.05 -1.30
N SER A 191 -4.94 8.44 -2.29
CA SER A 191 -5.42 8.76 -3.62
C SER A 191 -5.44 7.54 -4.55
N PHE A 192 -4.94 6.36 -4.12
CA PHE A 192 -4.93 5.17 -4.96
C PHE A 192 -6.34 4.71 -5.33
N PRO A 193 -6.60 4.42 -6.61
CA PRO A 193 -7.88 3.91 -7.04
C PRO A 193 -8.11 2.47 -6.57
N GLU A 194 -9.37 2.09 -6.38
CA GLU A 194 -9.71 0.72 -5.98
C GLU A 194 -9.77 -0.19 -7.21
N THR A 195 -8.62 -0.77 -7.58
CA THR A 195 -8.52 -1.86 -8.56
C THR A 195 -8.56 -3.22 -7.88
N LEU A 196 -9.00 -4.26 -8.59
CA LEU A 196 -8.83 -5.65 -8.14
C LEU A 196 -7.41 -6.14 -8.40
N ASP A 197 -6.76 -5.61 -9.44
CA ASP A 197 -5.34 -5.77 -9.68
C ASP A 197 -4.52 -5.10 -8.56
N ASP A 198 -3.55 -5.83 -8.00
CA ASP A 198 -2.74 -5.37 -6.87
C ASP A 198 -1.54 -4.51 -7.28
N GLU A 199 -1.33 -4.28 -8.59
CA GLU A 199 -0.32 -3.34 -9.09
C GLU A 199 -0.87 -1.93 -9.15
N GLY A 200 -2.08 -1.74 -9.68
CA GLY A 200 -2.63 -0.43 -9.98
C GLY A 200 -2.05 0.21 -11.24
N PRO A 201 -2.43 1.46 -11.57
CA PRO A 201 -1.95 2.15 -12.75
C PRO A 201 -0.45 2.47 -12.66
N GLY A 202 0.29 2.26 -13.76
CA GLY A 202 1.76 2.38 -13.82
C GLY A 202 2.33 3.76 -13.48
N GLY A 203 1.50 4.80 -13.41
CA GLY A 203 1.88 6.14 -13.00
C GLY A 203 1.74 6.45 -11.50
N GLU A 204 1.47 5.45 -10.66
CA GLU A 204 1.46 5.63 -9.21
C GLU A 204 2.87 5.83 -8.64
N ILE A 205 3.02 6.83 -7.78
CA ILE A 205 4.19 6.91 -6.90
C ILE A 205 3.97 5.93 -5.76
N LEU A 206 4.61 4.76 -5.87
CA LEU A 206 4.44 3.67 -4.92
C LEU A 206 5.81 3.06 -4.57
N LEU A 207 6.54 3.69 -3.66
CA LEU A 207 7.81 3.19 -3.17
C LEU A 207 7.76 2.99 -1.66
N ARG A 208 8.23 1.83 -1.19
CA ARG A 208 8.44 1.54 0.22
C ARG A 208 9.94 1.43 0.51
N LEU A 209 10.36 2.10 1.57
CA LEU A 209 11.76 2.21 1.96
C LEU A 209 11.87 2.49 3.46
N ALA A 210 13.07 2.35 4.01
CA ALA A 210 13.37 2.76 5.37
C ALA A 210 13.55 4.29 5.42
N GLY A 211 13.09 4.91 6.50
CA GLY A 211 13.25 6.36 6.66
C GLY A 211 12.86 6.86 8.03
N LEU A 212 13.19 8.12 8.26
CA LEU A 212 12.83 8.90 9.43
C LEU A 212 12.00 10.10 8.98
N ARG A 213 10.96 10.44 9.73
CA ARG A 213 10.05 11.55 9.38
C ARG A 213 9.69 12.36 10.59
N TYR A 214 9.54 13.68 10.34
CA TYR A 214 8.88 14.60 11.25
C TYR A 214 7.59 15.09 10.60
N ILE A 215 6.47 14.86 11.28
CA ILE A 215 5.11 15.19 10.79
C ILE A 215 4.64 16.38 11.59
N TRP A 216 4.50 17.55 10.93
CA TRP A 216 4.10 18.80 11.54
C TRP A 216 2.68 19.18 11.12
N THR A 217 1.75 19.14 12.07
CA THR A 217 0.40 19.69 11.88
C THR A 217 0.44 21.17 12.22
N PHE A 218 0.43 22.03 11.19
CA PHE A 218 0.56 23.46 11.35
C PHE A 218 -0.78 24.22 11.35
N ALA A 219 -1.86 23.56 10.90
CA ALA A 219 -3.24 24.04 10.97
C ALA A 219 -4.21 22.85 10.98
N ASP A 220 -5.50 23.10 11.29
CA ASP A 220 -6.51 22.05 11.22
C ASP A 220 -6.60 21.47 9.81
N GLY A 221 -6.41 20.15 9.73
CA GLY A 221 -6.35 19.41 8.48
C GLY A 221 -5.23 19.83 7.52
N ALA A 222 -4.16 20.47 8.00
CA ALA A 222 -2.99 20.82 7.21
C ALA A 222 -1.72 20.30 7.87
N THR A 223 -0.96 19.47 7.15
CA THR A 223 0.27 18.84 7.63
C THR A 223 1.43 19.03 6.66
N ALA A 224 2.63 19.16 7.20
CA ALA A 224 3.89 19.07 6.48
C ALA A 224 4.66 17.86 7.01
N THR A 225 5.14 17.00 6.11
CA THR A 225 5.98 15.85 6.44
C THR A 225 7.36 16.07 5.83
N PHE A 226 8.36 16.12 6.68
CA PHE A 226 9.78 16.15 6.29
C PHE A 226 10.33 14.74 6.48
N ALA A 227 10.97 14.19 5.46
CA ALA A 227 11.52 12.84 5.53
C ALA A 227 12.97 12.79 5.06
N ILE A 228 13.72 11.87 5.67
CA ILE A 228 15.05 11.42 5.28
C ILE A 228 14.89 9.93 5.02
N ASP A 229 14.95 9.55 3.74
CA ASP A 229 14.64 8.22 3.27
C ASP A 229 15.91 7.52 2.75
N ASP A 230 15.92 6.17 2.79
CA ASP A 230 17.03 5.32 2.35
C ASP A 230 17.32 5.52 0.85
N PRO A 231 18.55 5.98 0.48
CA PRO A 231 18.89 6.27 -0.90
C PRO A 231 19.18 4.99 -1.67
N SER A 232 18.86 4.99 -2.96
CA SER A 232 19.29 3.94 -3.89
C SER A 232 19.31 4.48 -5.31
N SER A 233 20.40 4.32 -6.03
CA SER A 233 20.48 4.62 -7.46
C SER A 233 19.96 3.43 -8.25
N ASP A 234 18.81 3.61 -8.89
CA ASP A 234 18.22 2.61 -9.77
C ASP A 234 18.73 2.85 -11.20
N ILE A 235 19.97 2.41 -11.45
CA ILE A 235 20.70 2.56 -12.71
C ILE A 235 21.29 1.22 -13.17
N THR A 236 21.45 1.05 -14.46
CA THR A 236 22.11 -0.12 -15.02
C THR A 236 23.63 0.00 -14.87
N LEU A 237 24.24 -0.88 -14.09
CA LEU A 237 25.67 -0.88 -13.78
C LEU A 237 26.42 -1.88 -14.63
N ALA A 238 27.61 -1.50 -15.10
CA ALA A 238 28.56 -2.39 -15.74
C ALA A 238 29.35 -3.22 -14.72
N ALA A 239 30.03 -4.27 -15.19
CA ALA A 239 30.87 -5.09 -14.32
C ALA A 239 31.97 -4.25 -13.65
N GLY A 240 32.11 -4.40 -12.35
CA GLY A 240 33.06 -3.62 -11.52
C GLY A 240 32.55 -2.27 -11.02
N GLN A 241 31.37 -1.84 -11.45
CA GLN A 241 30.69 -0.68 -10.90
C GLN A 241 29.77 -1.07 -9.74
N ARG A 242 29.53 -0.14 -8.82
CA ARG A 242 28.56 -0.26 -7.72
C ARG A 242 27.74 1.01 -7.60
N ALA A 243 26.53 0.92 -7.15
CA ALA A 243 25.68 2.08 -6.86
C ALA A 243 26.37 2.99 -5.80
N TYR A 244 26.27 4.31 -5.99
CA TYR A 244 26.86 5.33 -5.12
C TYR A 244 25.85 6.45 -4.86
N GLN A 245 25.59 6.74 -3.59
CA GLN A 245 24.66 7.78 -3.14
C GLN A 245 25.27 8.52 -1.95
N PRO A 246 25.88 9.70 -2.15
CA PRO A 246 26.54 10.45 -1.06
C PRO A 246 25.56 11.11 -0.07
N MET A 247 24.25 11.16 -0.39
CA MET A 247 23.23 11.72 0.50
C MET A 247 21.96 10.89 0.50
N PRO A 248 21.17 10.91 1.59
CA PRO A 248 19.84 10.30 1.61
C PRO A 248 18.87 11.02 0.67
N ASP A 249 17.77 10.35 0.31
CA ASP A 249 16.64 11.00 -0.36
C ASP A 249 15.94 11.92 0.65
N LEU A 250 15.76 13.20 0.31
CA LEU A 250 15.07 14.20 1.12
C LEU A 250 13.70 14.47 0.55
N THR A 251 12.67 14.24 1.35
CA THR A 251 11.28 14.39 0.90
C THR A 251 10.53 15.41 1.73
N LEU A 252 9.72 16.24 1.06
CA LEU A 252 8.73 17.12 1.65
C LEU A 252 7.36 16.77 1.09
N ALA A 253 6.36 16.55 1.95
CA ALA A 253 4.97 16.44 1.56
C ALA A 253 4.12 17.45 2.32
N LEU A 254 3.30 18.23 1.59
CA LEU A 254 2.34 19.17 2.13
C LEU A 254 0.93 18.65 1.83
N ARG A 255 0.15 18.37 2.87
CA ARG A 255 -1.19 17.80 2.75
C ARG A 255 -2.24 18.73 3.34
N LEU A 256 -3.29 18.94 2.57
CA LEU A 256 -4.51 19.62 2.97
C LEU A 256 -5.67 18.64 2.97
N GLU A 257 -6.34 18.48 4.11
CA GLU A 257 -7.47 17.58 4.29
C GLU A 257 -8.70 18.35 4.72
N ARG A 258 -9.84 18.12 4.06
CA ARG A 258 -11.12 18.81 4.26
C ARG A 258 -12.28 17.82 4.12
N ASP A 259 -13.50 18.27 4.39
CA ASP A 259 -14.71 17.43 4.25
C ASP A 259 -14.95 16.95 2.81
N TRP A 260 -14.46 17.71 1.84
CA TRP A 260 -14.53 17.34 0.42
C TRP A 260 -13.49 16.31 -0.04
N GLY A 261 -12.49 16.00 0.80
CA GLY A 261 -11.39 15.09 0.46
C GLY A 261 -10.03 15.64 0.87
N HIS A 262 -8.98 15.33 0.08
CA HIS A 262 -7.64 15.85 0.34
C HIS A 262 -6.89 16.19 -0.95
N LEU A 263 -5.86 17.04 -0.80
CA LEU A 263 -4.81 17.28 -1.77
C LEU A 263 -3.45 17.16 -1.09
N GLN A 264 -2.47 16.61 -1.78
CA GLN A 264 -1.09 16.52 -1.34
C GLN A 264 -0.15 16.98 -2.45
N GLY A 265 0.74 17.93 -2.14
CA GLY A 265 1.90 18.25 -2.96
C GLY A 265 3.13 17.59 -2.37
N GLY A 266 3.94 16.94 -3.19
CA GLY A 266 5.18 16.28 -2.79
C GLY A 266 6.38 16.84 -3.55
N ALA A 267 7.56 16.83 -2.90
CA ALA A 267 8.85 17.10 -3.53
C ALA A 267 9.90 16.13 -3.00
N VAL A 268 10.81 15.67 -3.83
CA VAL A 268 11.95 14.83 -3.45
C VAL A 268 13.22 15.36 -4.11
N VAL A 269 14.34 15.33 -3.37
CA VAL A 269 15.70 15.60 -3.87
C VAL A 269 16.55 14.39 -3.51
N ARG A 270 17.36 13.91 -4.46
CA ARG A 270 18.12 12.67 -4.36
C ARG A 270 19.52 12.84 -4.96
N SER A 271 20.43 11.96 -4.54
CA SER A 271 21.69 11.75 -5.25
C SER A 271 21.70 10.41 -5.95
N ILE A 272 22.04 10.39 -7.22
CA ILE A 272 22.03 9.21 -8.09
C ILE A 272 23.40 9.07 -8.74
N GLY A 273 24.03 7.91 -8.58
CA GLY A 273 25.36 7.74 -9.11
C GLY A 273 25.91 6.33 -8.97
N TYR A 274 27.16 6.21 -9.41
CA TYR A 274 27.94 4.97 -9.33
C TYR A 274 29.40 5.25 -8.92
N ALA A 275 30.06 4.22 -8.43
CA ALA A 275 31.49 4.26 -8.21
C ALA A 275 32.16 3.12 -8.98
N ALA A 276 33.35 3.40 -9.54
CA ALA A 276 34.20 2.46 -10.29
C ALA A 276 35.63 2.55 -9.76
N GLY A 277 36.08 1.54 -9.03
CA GLY A 277 37.38 1.58 -8.37
C GLY A 277 37.43 2.69 -7.30
N ALA A 278 38.30 3.70 -7.52
CA ALA A 278 38.46 4.84 -6.64
C ALA A 278 37.62 6.07 -7.08
N ASP A 279 37.09 6.05 -8.29
CA ASP A 279 36.33 7.16 -8.84
C ASP A 279 34.85 7.01 -8.52
N ASP A 280 34.20 8.12 -8.15
CA ASP A 280 32.78 8.21 -7.89
C ASP A 280 32.14 9.34 -8.71
N HIS A 281 30.95 9.07 -9.23
CA HIS A 281 30.17 9.95 -10.08
C HIS A 281 28.75 10.01 -9.54
N SER A 282 28.20 11.20 -9.34
CA SER A 282 26.81 11.37 -8.92
C SER A 282 26.23 12.68 -9.39
N GLU A 283 24.93 12.66 -9.68
CA GLU A 283 24.12 13.82 -10.03
C GLU A 283 22.96 13.99 -9.05
N THR A 284 22.44 15.23 -8.97
CA THR A 284 21.31 15.56 -8.11
C THR A 284 20.01 15.48 -8.87
N GLY A 285 19.23 14.43 -8.59
CA GLY A 285 17.87 14.26 -9.11
C GLY A 285 16.81 14.97 -8.26
N TYR A 286 15.68 15.27 -8.87
CA TYR A 286 14.54 15.89 -8.20
C TYR A 286 13.22 15.41 -8.77
N GLY A 287 12.16 15.48 -7.95
CA GLY A 287 10.81 15.19 -8.38
C GLY A 287 9.78 16.01 -7.65
N VAL A 288 8.65 16.22 -8.31
CA VAL A 288 7.46 16.87 -7.76
C VAL A 288 6.22 16.04 -8.06
N SER A 289 5.25 16.09 -7.16
CA SER A 289 3.97 15.38 -7.32
C SER A 289 2.80 16.25 -6.85
N LEU A 290 1.65 16.05 -7.48
CA LEU A 290 0.36 16.54 -7.02
C LEU A 290 -0.63 15.38 -7.05
N THR A 291 -1.21 15.09 -5.90
CA THR A 291 -2.13 13.95 -5.71
C THR A 291 -3.35 14.38 -4.94
N GLY A 292 -4.41 13.61 -5.03
CA GLY A 292 -5.58 13.87 -4.20
C GLY A 292 -6.78 13.00 -4.50
N LEU A 293 -7.75 13.10 -3.61
CA LEU A 293 -9.06 12.47 -3.71
C LEU A 293 -10.14 13.48 -3.35
N VAL A 294 -11.17 13.58 -4.19
CA VAL A 294 -12.28 14.52 -4.02
C VAL A 294 -13.61 13.76 -4.00
N LYS A 295 -14.45 14.07 -3.01
CA LYS A 295 -15.83 13.56 -2.91
C LYS A 295 -16.77 14.38 -3.78
N VAL A 296 -17.50 13.72 -4.66
CA VAL A 296 -18.48 14.36 -5.57
C VAL A 296 -19.83 13.67 -5.41
N LYS A 297 -20.75 14.27 -4.64
CA LYS A 297 -22.13 13.78 -4.47
C LYS A 297 -22.23 12.30 -4.03
N GLY A 298 -21.29 11.82 -3.19
CA GLY A 298 -21.25 10.44 -2.71
C GLY A 298 -20.36 9.50 -3.52
N ASP A 299 -19.81 9.96 -4.62
CA ASP A 299 -18.78 9.30 -5.43
C ASP A 299 -17.40 9.88 -5.13
N PHE A 300 -16.34 9.33 -5.75
CA PHE A 300 -14.97 9.80 -5.59
C PHE A 300 -14.29 9.99 -6.93
N VAL A 301 -13.54 11.08 -7.03
CA VAL A 301 -12.53 11.29 -8.08
C VAL A 301 -11.18 11.34 -7.39
N MET A 302 -10.23 10.56 -7.87
CA MET A 302 -8.86 10.55 -7.38
C MET A 302 -7.89 10.68 -8.54
N GLY A 303 -6.71 11.22 -8.27
CA GLY A 303 -5.70 11.36 -9.29
C GLY A 303 -4.33 11.72 -8.77
N SER A 304 -3.36 11.53 -9.63
CA SER A 304 -1.95 11.82 -9.38
C SER A 304 -1.29 12.29 -10.67
N PHE A 305 -0.38 13.24 -10.54
CA PHE A 305 0.59 13.57 -11.56
C PHE A 305 1.95 13.81 -10.90
N SER A 306 3.00 13.23 -11.46
CA SER A 306 4.38 13.36 -10.97
C SER A 306 5.33 13.57 -12.14
N TYR A 307 6.35 14.39 -11.90
CA TYR A 307 7.38 14.75 -12.87
C TYR A 307 8.73 14.91 -12.16
N GLY A 308 9.81 14.52 -12.82
CA GLY A 308 11.15 14.80 -12.33
C GLY A 308 12.24 14.15 -13.15
N GLU A 309 13.47 14.38 -12.74
CA GLU A 309 14.69 13.78 -13.27
C GLU A 309 15.28 12.85 -12.21
N GLY A 310 15.55 11.60 -12.59
CA GLY A 310 16.08 10.60 -11.68
C GLY A 310 15.05 10.08 -10.65
N ILE A 311 13.76 10.01 -10.98
CA ILE A 311 12.70 9.54 -10.09
C ILE A 311 11.99 8.28 -10.57
N ALA A 312 12.52 7.61 -11.59
CA ALA A 312 11.86 6.44 -12.17
C ALA A 312 11.57 5.35 -11.13
N ARG A 313 12.49 5.14 -10.15
CA ARG A 313 12.29 4.14 -9.08
C ARG A 313 11.05 4.37 -8.22
N TYR A 314 10.52 5.61 -8.17
CA TYR A 314 9.34 5.94 -7.37
C TYR A 314 8.03 5.50 -8.05
N PHE A 315 8.02 5.35 -9.37
CA PHE A 315 6.87 4.80 -10.09
C PHE A 315 6.80 3.28 -9.92
N ASN A 316 5.60 2.75 -9.60
CA ASN A 316 5.37 1.33 -9.36
C ASN A 316 5.80 0.43 -10.54
N ASP A 317 5.61 0.89 -11.77
CA ASP A 317 5.92 0.16 -12.99
C ASP A 317 7.43 0.12 -13.32
N LEU A 318 8.24 1.04 -12.77
CA LEU A 318 9.63 1.26 -13.14
C LEU A 318 10.65 0.91 -12.06
N GLY A 319 10.23 0.76 -10.82
CA GLY A 319 11.14 0.47 -9.70
C GLY A 319 11.96 -0.79 -9.93
N GLY A 320 13.29 -0.68 -9.77
CA GLY A 320 14.25 -1.77 -9.96
C GLY A 320 14.61 -2.08 -11.42
N LYS A 321 14.31 -1.17 -12.34
CA LYS A 321 14.54 -1.37 -13.79
C LYS A 321 15.70 -0.56 -14.37
N GLY A 322 16.37 0.25 -13.55
CA GLY A 322 17.56 0.98 -13.95
C GLY A 322 17.31 2.27 -14.72
N TYR A 323 16.16 2.93 -14.49
CA TYR A 323 15.77 4.13 -15.26
C TYR A 323 15.84 5.44 -14.49
N ASP A 324 16.55 5.51 -13.36
CA ASP A 324 16.84 6.81 -12.72
C ASP A 324 17.84 7.63 -13.56
N ALA A 325 18.84 6.97 -14.14
CA ALA A 325 19.85 7.61 -14.97
C ALA A 325 20.49 6.60 -15.95
N VAL A 326 21.22 7.12 -16.94
CA VAL A 326 22.14 6.35 -17.77
C VAL A 326 23.58 6.78 -17.49
N ILE A 327 24.52 5.88 -17.73
CA ILE A 327 25.96 6.22 -17.72
C ILE A 327 26.37 6.46 -19.18
N ALA A 328 26.71 7.70 -19.49
CA ALA A 328 27.15 8.11 -20.81
C ALA A 328 28.51 7.47 -21.17
N PRO A 329 28.89 7.40 -22.45
CA PRO A 329 30.17 6.81 -22.88
C PRO A 329 31.43 7.48 -22.28
N ASN A 330 31.33 8.75 -21.86
CA ASN A 330 32.41 9.52 -21.20
C ASN A 330 32.46 9.24 -19.67
N GLY A 331 31.52 8.46 -19.12
CA GLY A 331 31.43 8.13 -17.71
C GLY A 331 30.53 9.05 -16.90
N ASP A 332 29.95 10.10 -17.50
CA ASP A 332 29.04 11.01 -16.80
C ASP A 332 27.69 10.30 -16.48
N VAL A 333 27.08 10.70 -15.38
CA VAL A 333 25.72 10.27 -15.00
C VAL A 333 24.73 11.25 -15.64
N GLU A 334 23.88 10.76 -16.53
CA GLU A 334 22.83 11.54 -17.17
C GLU A 334 21.47 11.12 -16.62
N LEU A 335 20.80 12.02 -15.92
CA LEU A 335 19.49 11.75 -15.29
C LEU A 335 18.41 11.58 -16.36
N LEU A 336 17.55 10.59 -16.19
CA LEU A 336 16.42 10.39 -17.08
C LEU A 336 15.18 11.12 -16.55
N THR A 337 14.52 11.85 -17.46
CA THR A 337 13.23 12.47 -17.18
C THR A 337 12.14 11.41 -17.16
N ALA A 338 11.40 11.36 -16.05
CA ALA A 338 10.24 10.49 -15.87
C ALA A 338 9.02 11.33 -15.47
N TYR A 339 7.88 11.05 -16.08
CA TYR A 339 6.60 11.64 -15.69
C TYR A 339 5.45 10.66 -15.89
N GLY A 340 4.45 10.78 -15.05
CA GLY A 340 3.31 9.87 -15.10
C GLY A 340 2.22 10.27 -14.13
N GLY A 341 1.15 9.52 -14.15
CA GLY A 341 0.02 9.74 -13.25
C GLY A 341 -1.17 8.88 -13.62
N TYR A 342 -2.25 9.10 -12.92
CA TYR A 342 -3.51 8.42 -13.15
C TYR A 342 -4.70 9.32 -12.80
N LEU A 343 -5.86 8.92 -13.33
CA LEU A 343 -7.17 9.43 -12.94
C LEU A 343 -8.09 8.26 -12.67
N GLY A 344 -8.79 8.30 -11.54
CA GLY A 344 -9.77 7.30 -11.12
C GLY A 344 -11.12 7.94 -10.78
N TYR A 345 -12.18 7.20 -11.04
CA TYR A 345 -13.54 7.56 -10.64
C TYR A 345 -14.23 6.36 -10.02
N THR A 346 -14.70 6.52 -8.78
CA THR A 346 -15.49 5.52 -8.07
C THR A 346 -16.95 5.95 -8.03
N ARG A 347 -17.83 5.15 -8.62
CA ARG A 347 -19.29 5.31 -8.58
C ARG A 347 -19.89 4.39 -7.52
N HIS A 348 -20.62 4.94 -6.56
CA HIS A 348 -21.44 4.20 -5.62
C HIS A 348 -22.88 4.09 -6.13
N TRP A 349 -23.26 2.90 -6.61
CA TRP A 349 -24.62 2.62 -7.08
C TRP A 349 -25.59 2.37 -5.94
N SER A 350 -25.09 1.79 -4.85
CA SER A 350 -25.81 1.50 -3.61
C SER A 350 -24.82 1.24 -2.48
N PRO A 351 -25.26 1.05 -1.22
CA PRO A 351 -24.35 0.66 -0.12
C PRO A 351 -23.60 -0.67 -0.34
N LYS A 352 -24.03 -1.48 -1.32
CA LYS A 352 -23.41 -2.78 -1.62
C LYS A 352 -22.72 -2.86 -2.98
N TRP A 353 -22.95 -1.91 -3.87
CA TRP A 353 -22.44 -1.96 -5.24
C TRP A 353 -21.68 -0.69 -5.58
N ARG A 354 -20.48 -0.84 -6.10
CA ARG A 354 -19.67 0.24 -6.65
C ARG A 354 -18.91 -0.21 -7.89
N SER A 355 -18.49 0.74 -8.69
CA SER A 355 -17.67 0.53 -9.88
C SER A 355 -16.54 1.54 -9.88
N ASN A 356 -15.39 1.15 -10.40
CA ASN A 356 -14.24 2.03 -10.58
C ASN A 356 -13.83 2.03 -12.05
N LEU A 357 -13.58 3.22 -12.58
CA LEU A 357 -12.94 3.45 -13.86
C LEU A 357 -11.60 4.12 -13.60
N VAL A 358 -10.52 3.54 -14.10
CA VAL A 358 -9.15 4.00 -13.86
C VAL A 358 -8.40 4.04 -15.17
N GLY A 359 -7.62 5.09 -15.38
CA GLY A 359 -6.66 5.19 -16.47
C GLY A 359 -5.39 5.88 -15.99
N GLY A 360 -4.23 5.42 -16.45
CA GLY A 360 -2.97 5.99 -16.04
C GLY A 360 -1.79 5.48 -16.88
N GLY A 361 -0.61 5.98 -16.59
CA GLY A 361 0.62 5.54 -17.23
C GLY A 361 1.82 6.37 -16.83
N VAL A 362 2.98 5.92 -17.27
CA VAL A 362 4.26 6.57 -17.01
C VAL A 362 5.11 6.57 -18.28
N VAL A 363 5.95 7.58 -18.40
CA VAL A 363 6.79 7.83 -19.56
C VAL A 363 8.21 8.11 -19.09
N ILE A 364 9.20 7.51 -19.74
CA ILE A 364 10.62 7.88 -19.71
C ILE A 364 10.92 8.64 -21.01
N ASP A 365 11.49 9.83 -20.94
CA ASP A 365 11.84 10.58 -22.13
C ASP A 365 12.88 9.84 -22.98
N ARG A 366 12.93 10.20 -24.27
CA ARG A 366 13.91 9.62 -25.20
C ARG A 366 15.30 10.13 -24.84
N ASP A 367 16.23 9.21 -24.79
CA ASP A 367 17.65 9.49 -24.55
C ASP A 367 18.52 8.66 -25.51
N ALA A 368 19.58 9.29 -26.05
CA ALA A 368 20.45 8.66 -27.03
C ALA A 368 21.32 7.54 -26.43
N ASN A 369 21.53 7.56 -25.11
CA ASN A 369 22.31 6.57 -24.39
C ASN A 369 21.47 5.39 -23.88
N LEU A 370 20.13 5.48 -24.01
CA LEU A 370 19.24 4.34 -23.74
C LEU A 370 19.29 3.32 -24.89
N ALA A 371 19.25 2.04 -24.54
CA ALA A 371 19.08 0.98 -25.52
C ALA A 371 17.78 1.17 -26.31
N ALA A 372 17.78 0.85 -27.61
CA ALA A 372 16.58 0.92 -28.45
C ALA A 372 15.42 0.05 -27.92
N SER A 373 15.74 -1.02 -27.20
CA SER A 373 14.77 -1.89 -26.52
C SER A 373 14.41 -1.47 -25.09
N ALA A 374 14.90 -0.31 -24.61
CA ALA A 374 14.53 0.20 -23.29
C ALA A 374 13.07 0.67 -23.27
N TYR A 375 12.50 0.71 -22.09
CA TYR A 375 11.16 1.22 -21.85
C TYR A 375 11.00 2.67 -22.30
N ARG A 376 9.89 2.99 -22.96
CA ARG A 376 9.48 4.34 -23.33
C ARG A 376 8.24 4.77 -22.56
N SER A 377 7.18 3.97 -22.64
CA SER A 377 5.93 4.29 -21.93
C SER A 377 5.11 3.05 -21.62
N GLY A 378 4.39 3.09 -20.51
CA GLY A 378 3.35 2.14 -20.15
C GLY A 378 2.00 2.84 -19.99
N THR A 379 0.95 2.23 -20.51
CA THR A 379 -0.43 2.69 -20.36
C THR A 379 -1.26 1.62 -19.68
N TYR A 380 -2.07 2.02 -18.71
CA TYR A 380 -2.93 1.15 -17.93
C TYR A 380 -4.37 1.65 -17.96
N GLY A 381 -5.32 0.72 -18.05
CA GLY A 381 -6.75 0.98 -17.93
C GLY A 381 -7.44 -0.12 -17.15
N ALA A 382 -8.37 0.23 -16.27
CA ALA A 382 -9.17 -0.72 -15.51
C ALA A 382 -10.62 -0.26 -15.37
N LEU A 383 -11.54 -1.22 -15.47
CA LEU A 383 -12.97 -1.03 -15.21
C LEU A 383 -13.46 -2.20 -14.37
N ASN A 384 -14.02 -1.94 -13.20
CA ASN A 384 -14.54 -2.99 -12.35
C ASN A 384 -15.97 -2.75 -11.85
N VAL A 385 -16.54 -3.83 -11.35
CA VAL A 385 -17.78 -3.84 -10.55
C VAL A 385 -17.51 -4.65 -9.30
N ILE A 386 -17.79 -4.07 -8.15
CA ILE A 386 -17.51 -4.66 -6.83
C ILE A 386 -18.81 -4.75 -6.02
N TRP A 387 -19.07 -5.93 -5.51
CA TRP A 387 -20.17 -6.23 -4.60
C TRP A 387 -19.68 -6.45 -3.17
N GLN A 388 -20.21 -5.67 -2.23
CA GLN A 388 -19.97 -5.81 -0.80
C GLN A 388 -21.08 -6.65 -0.18
N GLY A 389 -20.86 -7.95 -0.06
CA GLY A 389 -21.86 -8.92 0.47
C GLY A 389 -22.13 -8.72 1.95
N SER A 390 -21.07 -8.50 2.72
CA SER A 390 -21.09 -8.10 4.14
C SER A 390 -19.98 -7.09 4.42
N PRO A 391 -19.90 -6.50 5.61
CA PRO A 391 -18.76 -5.64 5.97
C PRO A 391 -17.39 -6.31 5.75
N GLN A 392 -17.30 -7.62 5.89
CA GLN A 392 -16.07 -8.39 5.75
C GLN A 392 -15.89 -9.06 4.39
N PHE A 393 -16.94 -9.21 3.58
CA PHE A 393 -16.92 -10.04 2.38
C PHE A 393 -17.16 -9.22 1.12
N THR A 394 -16.21 -9.26 0.18
CA THR A 394 -16.23 -8.51 -1.08
C THR A 394 -15.95 -9.46 -2.25
N VAL A 395 -16.66 -9.28 -3.35
CA VAL A 395 -16.42 -9.95 -4.63
C VAL A 395 -16.40 -8.90 -5.72
N GLY A 396 -15.50 -9.03 -6.67
CA GLY A 396 -15.43 -8.12 -7.81
C GLY A 396 -15.00 -8.79 -9.10
N VAL A 397 -15.34 -8.16 -10.22
CA VAL A 397 -14.87 -8.50 -11.56
C VAL A 397 -14.28 -7.25 -12.18
N GLU A 398 -13.13 -7.39 -12.84
CA GLU A 398 -12.38 -6.28 -13.44
C GLU A 398 -11.88 -6.67 -14.83
N ALA A 399 -12.08 -5.77 -15.78
CA ALA A 399 -11.44 -5.81 -17.09
C ALA A 399 -10.27 -4.83 -17.07
N LEU A 400 -9.11 -5.28 -17.55
CA LEU A 400 -7.86 -4.53 -17.55
C LEU A 400 -7.29 -4.46 -18.97
N TYR A 401 -6.64 -3.35 -19.27
CA TYR A 401 -5.84 -3.15 -20.46
C TYR A 401 -4.47 -2.60 -20.09
N GLY A 402 -3.42 -3.18 -20.65
CA GLY A 402 -2.05 -2.72 -20.51
C GLY A 402 -1.38 -2.59 -21.86
N ARG A 403 -0.53 -1.57 -22.05
CA ARG A 403 0.33 -1.41 -23.23
C ARG A 403 1.71 -0.96 -22.82
N LEU A 404 2.72 -1.57 -23.42
CA LEU A 404 4.12 -1.18 -23.34
C LEU A 404 4.59 -0.65 -24.71
N GLU A 405 5.32 0.46 -24.72
CA GLU A 405 6.07 0.96 -25.86
C GLU A 405 7.55 1.08 -25.49
N LEU A 406 8.44 0.68 -26.40
CA LEU A 406 9.89 0.79 -26.26
C LEU A 406 10.45 2.05 -26.93
N GLN A 407 11.70 2.40 -26.67
CA GLN A 407 12.40 3.59 -27.25
C GLN A 407 12.46 3.54 -28.79
N ASN A 408 12.50 2.34 -29.40
CA ASN A 408 12.47 2.14 -30.86
C ASN A 408 11.06 2.20 -31.47
N GLY A 409 10.01 2.39 -30.67
CA GLY A 409 8.62 2.46 -31.14
C GLY A 409 7.94 1.09 -31.28
N LEU A 410 8.59 -0.02 -30.96
CA LEU A 410 7.92 -1.31 -30.87
C LEU A 410 7.00 -1.31 -29.64
N ASP A 411 5.82 -1.91 -29.79
CA ASP A 411 4.85 -2.00 -28.71
C ASP A 411 4.19 -3.39 -28.64
N ALA A 412 3.59 -3.65 -27.49
CA ALA A 412 2.68 -4.77 -27.26
C ALA A 412 1.62 -4.38 -26.25
N ASP A 413 0.46 -5.03 -26.35
CA ASP A 413 -0.65 -4.83 -25.42
C ASP A 413 -1.21 -6.15 -24.90
N VAL A 414 -1.89 -6.07 -23.77
CA VAL A 414 -2.59 -7.17 -23.14
C VAL A 414 -3.95 -6.72 -22.62
N THR A 415 -4.95 -7.59 -22.80
CA THR A 415 -6.23 -7.49 -22.12
C THR A 415 -6.32 -8.61 -21.10
N ARG A 416 -6.76 -8.29 -19.88
CA ARG A 416 -6.92 -9.22 -18.75
C ARG A 416 -8.33 -9.14 -18.20
N LEU A 417 -8.90 -10.27 -17.82
CA LEU A 417 -10.10 -10.36 -17.00
C LEU A 417 -9.71 -10.95 -15.64
N GLN A 418 -10.10 -10.26 -14.57
CA GLN A 418 -9.81 -10.69 -13.20
C GLN A 418 -11.09 -10.77 -12.39
N THR A 419 -11.22 -11.81 -11.58
CA THR A 419 -12.23 -11.93 -10.53
C THR A 419 -11.52 -12.06 -9.20
N SER A 420 -11.96 -11.32 -8.18
CA SER A 420 -11.37 -11.38 -6.85
C SER A 420 -12.44 -11.64 -5.79
N ILE A 421 -12.09 -12.47 -4.82
CA ILE A 421 -12.84 -12.69 -3.59
C ILE A 421 -11.96 -12.27 -2.43
N LYS A 422 -12.47 -11.39 -1.58
CA LYS A 422 -11.75 -10.86 -0.42
C LYS A 422 -12.57 -11.01 0.85
N TYR A 423 -11.91 -11.46 1.91
CA TYR A 423 -12.47 -11.54 3.26
C TYR A 423 -11.57 -10.79 4.25
N ASP A 424 -12.07 -9.70 4.82
CA ASP A 424 -11.40 -8.90 5.84
C ASP A 424 -11.56 -9.54 7.23
N PHE A 425 -10.46 -9.70 7.98
CA PHE A 425 -10.48 -10.39 9.29
C PHE A 425 -11.19 -9.56 10.36
N VAL A 426 -10.95 -8.24 10.35
CA VAL A 426 -11.53 -7.28 11.31
C VAL A 426 -11.93 -6.01 10.56
N LYS A 427 -13.18 -5.59 10.75
CA LYS A 427 -13.70 -4.28 10.30
C LYS A 427 -14.37 -3.53 11.43
#